data_d62af0b25a31b1ab2fcd6da9377f87de
#
_entry.id   d62af0b25a31b1ab2fcd6da9377f87de
#
_cell.length_a   1.000
_cell.length_b   1.000
_cell.length_c   1.000
_cell.angle_alpha   90.00
_cell.angle_beta   90.00
_cell.angle_gamma   90.00
#
_symmetry.space_group_name_H-M   'P 1'
#
loop_
_entity.id
_entity.type
_entity.pdbx_description
1 polymer ?
#
loop_
_entity_poly.entity_id
_entity_poly.type
_entity_poly.pdbx_seq_one_letter_code
_entity_poly.pdbx_strand_id
1 'polypeptide(L)'
;STIGEIPISTKNTLESEKKDKIARMASELIVDGDTIYIDSGSTCTMILQYIVEKKITIYTTNADIFSVKENIVADIYVLGGRYNPVTSSMTGPFTEDLLKNLYFNKSFLGANGIDEKLGVTTPTIEEATKKKMVKAHSDQVYLVCDSSKFHKLSNVKAFDLDDVIVISDKNDAKLNEKVSIITEL
;
A
#
# COMPACT_ATOMS: atom_id res chain seq x y z
N SER A 1 -20.84 15.53 -7.76
CA SER A 1 -22.11 15.45 -7.02
C SER A 1 -21.87 15.75 -5.55
N THR A 2 -22.58 16.70 -5.03
CA THR A 2 -22.52 17.02 -3.61
C THR A 2 -23.21 15.90 -2.83
N ILE A 3 -22.43 15.10 -2.16
CA ILE A 3 -22.94 14.22 -1.12
C ILE A 3 -23.30 15.13 0.05
N GLY A 4 -24.50 14.97 0.60
CA GLY A 4 -24.93 15.74 1.76
C GLY A 4 -23.90 15.69 2.88
N GLU A 5 -23.83 16.74 3.68
CA GLU A 5 -22.85 16.87 4.74
C GLU A 5 -22.89 15.69 5.71
N ILE A 6 -21.85 14.85 5.66
CA ILE A 6 -21.63 13.78 6.62
C ILE A 6 -20.63 14.32 7.64
N PRO A 7 -20.88 14.20 8.95
CA PRO A 7 -19.90 14.60 9.96
C PRO A 7 -18.54 13.95 9.71
N ILE A 8 -17.46 14.71 9.82
CA ILE A 8 -16.08 14.24 9.60
C ILE A 8 -15.79 13.01 10.47
N SER A 9 -16.26 13.01 11.72
CA SER A 9 -16.08 11.88 12.64
C SER A 9 -16.71 10.59 12.12
N THR A 10 -17.93 10.66 11.53
CA THR A 10 -18.61 9.50 10.95
C THR A 10 -17.87 9.02 9.69
N LYS A 11 -17.45 9.94 8.83
CA LYS A 11 -16.67 9.62 7.62
C LYS A 11 -15.35 8.95 7.97
N ASN A 12 -14.61 9.49 8.94
CA ASN A 12 -13.35 8.92 9.39
C ASN A 12 -13.53 7.52 9.98
N THR A 13 -14.60 7.27 10.72
CA THR A 13 -14.91 5.96 11.29
C THR A 13 -15.17 4.94 10.19
N LEU A 14 -16.00 5.27 9.19
CA LEU A 14 -16.30 4.38 8.07
C LEU A 14 -15.06 4.06 7.23
N GLU A 15 -14.25 5.05 6.94
CA GLU A 15 -13.00 4.85 6.20
C GLU A 15 -12.01 4.03 7.01
N SER A 16 -11.94 4.25 8.32
CA SER A 16 -11.08 3.49 9.23
C SER A 16 -11.48 2.02 9.29
N GLU A 17 -12.76 1.70 9.31
CA GLU A 17 -13.27 0.33 9.28
C GLU A 17 -12.90 -0.38 7.98
N LYS A 18 -13.04 0.29 6.83
CA LYS A 18 -12.65 -0.25 5.53
C LYS A 18 -11.16 -0.56 5.48
N LYS A 19 -10.33 0.38 5.94
CA LYS A 19 -8.87 0.22 5.97
C LYS A 19 -8.46 -0.90 6.93
N ASP A 20 -9.10 -1.02 8.07
CA ASP A 20 -8.83 -2.08 9.02
C ASP A 20 -9.17 -3.46 8.44
N LYS A 21 -10.30 -3.59 7.77
CA LYS A 21 -10.68 -4.81 7.06
C LYS A 21 -9.62 -5.22 6.04
N ILE A 22 -9.17 -4.27 5.22
CA ILE A 22 -8.13 -4.49 4.21
C ILE A 22 -6.83 -4.91 4.88
N ALA A 23 -6.43 -4.22 5.94
CA ALA A 23 -5.20 -4.50 6.66
C ALA A 23 -5.21 -5.91 7.29
N ARG A 24 -6.33 -6.34 7.83
CA ARG A 24 -6.48 -7.70 8.37
C ARG A 24 -6.32 -8.75 7.29
N MET A 25 -6.99 -8.57 6.15
CA MET A 25 -6.86 -9.49 5.01
C MET A 25 -5.41 -9.57 4.52
N ALA A 26 -4.76 -8.42 4.36
CA ALA A 26 -3.36 -8.36 3.95
C ALA A 26 -2.47 -9.09 4.94
N SER A 27 -2.69 -8.89 6.24
CA SER A 27 -1.89 -9.52 7.29
C SER A 27 -1.97 -11.05 7.26
N GLU A 28 -3.12 -11.60 6.90
CA GLU A 28 -3.31 -13.05 6.79
C GLU A 28 -2.51 -13.66 5.63
N LEU A 29 -2.19 -12.88 4.61
CA LEU A 29 -1.36 -13.31 3.48
C LEU A 29 0.13 -13.27 3.79
N ILE A 30 0.52 -12.70 4.91
CA ILE A 30 1.92 -12.58 5.34
C ILE A 30 2.19 -13.67 6.38
N VAL A 31 3.15 -14.54 6.06
CA VAL A 31 3.48 -15.69 6.90
C VAL A 31 4.94 -15.65 7.36
N ASP A 32 5.24 -16.37 8.45
CA ASP A 32 6.61 -16.44 8.97
C ASP A 32 7.60 -16.83 7.87
N GLY A 33 8.72 -16.16 7.83
CA GLY A 33 9.76 -16.35 6.83
C GLY A 33 9.66 -15.44 5.61
N ASP A 34 8.55 -14.70 5.46
CA ASP A 34 8.40 -13.74 4.37
C ASP A 34 9.40 -12.59 4.46
N THR A 35 9.87 -12.13 3.30
CA THR A 35 10.59 -10.86 3.12
C THR A 35 9.69 -9.94 2.32
N ILE A 36 9.22 -8.88 2.94
CA ILE A 36 8.17 -8.05 2.36
C ILE A 36 8.56 -6.57 2.30
N TYR A 37 7.89 -5.87 1.40
CA TYR A 37 7.90 -4.41 1.36
C TYR A 37 6.52 -3.87 1.75
N ILE A 38 6.51 -2.88 2.63
CA ILE A 38 5.30 -2.15 3.03
C ILE A 38 5.44 -0.69 2.61
N ASP A 39 4.51 -0.22 1.81
CA ASP A 39 4.44 1.16 1.34
C ASP A 39 3.95 2.11 2.44
N SER A 40 3.96 3.39 2.15
CA SER A 40 3.37 4.43 2.99
C SER A 40 1.85 4.53 2.79
N GLY A 41 1.22 5.33 3.60
CA GLY A 41 -0.23 5.54 3.57
C GLY A 41 -0.95 4.86 4.72
N SER A 42 -2.16 5.32 5.01
CA SER A 42 -2.89 4.90 6.21
C SER A 42 -3.26 3.42 6.23
N THR A 43 -3.61 2.83 5.10
CA THR A 43 -3.91 1.40 5.00
C THR A 43 -2.65 0.57 5.29
N CYS A 44 -1.53 0.94 4.69
CA CYS A 44 -0.24 0.27 4.92
C CYS A 44 0.23 0.43 6.37
N THR A 45 0.02 1.59 6.98
CA THR A 45 0.31 1.81 8.40
C THR A 45 -0.49 0.85 9.28
N MET A 46 -1.77 0.61 8.96
CA MET A 46 -2.57 -0.38 9.68
C MET A 46 -2.05 -1.80 9.49
N ILE A 47 -1.57 -2.15 8.31
CA ILE A 47 -0.95 -3.47 8.07
C ILE A 47 0.23 -3.67 9.01
N LEU A 48 1.10 -2.68 9.14
CA LEU A 48 2.28 -2.75 10.02
C LEU A 48 1.89 -3.14 11.45
N GLN A 49 0.82 -2.59 11.98
CA GLN A 49 0.34 -2.89 13.34
C GLN A 49 0.01 -4.37 13.54
N TYR A 50 -0.46 -5.04 12.47
CA TYR A 50 -0.84 -6.46 12.54
C TYR A 50 0.34 -7.41 12.33
N ILE A 51 1.44 -6.97 11.72
CA ILE A 51 2.49 -7.88 11.25
C ILE A 51 3.82 -7.76 11.98
N VAL A 52 4.05 -6.71 12.74
CA VAL A 52 5.34 -6.50 13.44
C VAL A 52 5.66 -7.57 14.48
N GLU A 53 4.68 -8.33 14.92
CA GLU A 53 4.87 -9.45 15.87
C GLU A 53 5.20 -10.77 15.17
N LYS A 54 5.16 -10.81 13.83
CA LYS A 54 5.47 -12.01 13.03
C LYS A 54 6.98 -12.13 12.82
N LYS A 55 7.44 -13.37 12.60
CA LYS A 55 8.85 -13.68 12.31
C LYS A 55 9.13 -13.47 10.82
N ILE A 56 9.18 -12.23 10.40
CA ILE A 56 9.35 -11.80 9.00
C ILE A 56 10.40 -10.70 8.91
N THR A 57 10.84 -10.42 7.68
CA THR A 57 11.67 -9.26 7.38
C THR A 57 10.82 -8.22 6.65
N ILE A 58 10.79 -7.00 7.18
CA ILE A 58 10.03 -5.88 6.62
C ILE A 58 11.00 -4.82 6.12
N TYR A 59 10.87 -4.46 4.85
CA TYR A 59 11.46 -3.23 4.29
C TYR A 59 10.34 -2.23 4.11
N THR A 60 10.54 -0.99 4.53
CA THR A 60 9.49 0.02 4.43
C THR A 60 10.04 1.43 4.24
N THR A 61 9.30 2.24 3.50
CA THR A 61 9.50 3.68 3.40
C THR A 61 8.45 4.46 4.20
N ASN A 62 7.68 3.77 5.02
CA ASN A 62 6.60 4.34 5.81
C ASN A 62 7.15 4.84 7.15
N ALA A 63 7.16 6.17 7.35
CA ALA A 63 7.67 6.78 8.57
C ALA A 63 6.77 6.53 9.80
N ASP A 64 5.52 6.14 9.60
CA ASP A 64 4.62 5.78 10.70
C ASP A 64 5.06 4.51 11.44
N ILE A 65 6.03 3.77 10.89
CA ILE A 65 6.64 2.63 11.58
C ILE A 65 7.18 3.03 12.96
N PHE A 66 7.68 4.25 13.11
CA PHE A 66 8.21 4.74 14.38
C PHE A 66 7.14 4.97 15.44
N SER A 67 5.87 4.99 15.07
CA SER A 67 4.73 5.15 15.97
C SER A 67 4.04 3.84 16.33
N VAL A 68 4.53 2.72 15.83
CA VAL A 68 3.98 1.40 16.14
C VAL A 68 4.30 1.06 17.59
N LYS A 69 3.26 0.70 18.37
CA LYS A 69 3.36 0.44 19.80
C LYS A 69 3.35 -1.04 20.17
N GLU A 70 3.05 -1.90 19.22
CA GLU A 70 3.01 -3.36 19.39
C GLU A 70 4.42 -3.89 19.66
N ASN A 71 4.49 -5.10 20.22
CA ASN A 71 5.77 -5.75 20.45
C ASN A 71 6.39 -6.18 19.12
N ILE A 72 7.54 -5.62 18.78
CA ILE A 72 8.22 -5.86 17.49
C ILE A 72 9.07 -7.11 17.60
N VAL A 73 8.74 -8.12 16.81
CA VAL A 73 9.52 -9.35 16.61
C VAL A 73 10.17 -9.34 15.22
N ALA A 74 9.50 -8.75 14.24
CA ALA A 74 10.01 -8.66 12.87
C ALA A 74 11.34 -7.92 12.79
N ASP A 75 12.16 -8.32 11.82
CA ASP A 75 13.36 -7.58 11.42
C ASP A 75 12.92 -6.44 10.50
N ILE A 76 13.13 -5.19 10.92
CA ILE A 76 12.62 -4.03 10.19
C ILE A 76 13.77 -3.19 9.66
N TYR A 77 13.77 -3.00 8.33
CA TYR A 77 14.68 -2.10 7.65
C TYR A 77 13.88 -0.89 7.15
N VAL A 78 14.16 0.28 7.71
CA VAL A 78 13.55 1.54 7.27
C VAL A 78 14.44 2.13 6.19
N LEU A 79 13.91 2.25 4.98
CA LEU A 79 14.64 2.80 3.86
C LEU A 79 14.60 4.33 3.94
N GLY A 80 15.76 4.93 4.11
CA GLY A 80 15.90 6.37 4.20
C GLY A 80 15.74 7.08 2.86
N GLY A 81 15.81 8.39 2.90
CA GLY A 81 15.68 9.25 1.76
C GLY A 81 15.16 10.62 2.17
N ARG A 82 14.54 11.32 1.24
CA ARG A 82 13.88 12.59 1.51
C ARG A 82 12.56 12.32 2.24
N TYR A 83 12.43 12.85 3.44
CA TYR A 83 11.18 12.71 4.20
C TYR A 83 10.12 13.68 3.68
N ASN A 84 8.95 13.13 3.38
CA ASN A 84 7.77 13.92 3.02
C ASN A 84 6.76 13.86 4.18
N PRO A 85 6.57 14.97 4.92
CA PRO A 85 5.66 14.98 6.07
C PRO A 85 4.18 14.84 5.68
N VAL A 86 3.81 15.20 4.45
CA VAL A 86 2.42 15.09 3.96
C VAL A 86 1.99 13.63 3.84
N THR A 87 2.88 12.79 3.33
CA THR A 87 2.61 11.35 3.13
C THR A 87 3.26 10.47 4.20
N SER A 88 4.04 11.05 5.11
CA SER A 88 4.80 10.32 6.13
C SER A 88 5.65 9.20 5.49
N SER A 89 6.39 9.56 4.46
CA SER A 89 7.18 8.61 3.68
C SER A 89 8.54 9.15 3.26
N MET A 90 9.45 8.25 2.92
CA MET A 90 10.72 8.56 2.31
C MET A 90 10.68 8.28 0.81
N THR A 91 11.24 9.21 0.03
CA THR A 91 11.29 9.14 -1.43
C THR A 91 12.60 9.72 -1.96
N GLY A 92 12.78 9.65 -3.27
CA GLY A 92 13.85 10.30 -3.98
C GLY A 92 15.08 9.42 -4.23
N PRO A 93 16.18 10.00 -4.70
CA PRO A 93 17.34 9.26 -5.20
C PRO A 93 17.97 8.30 -4.19
N PHE A 94 18.07 8.69 -2.92
CA PHE A 94 18.64 7.81 -1.88
C PHE A 94 17.76 6.57 -1.66
N THR A 95 16.46 6.75 -1.60
CA THR A 95 15.51 5.64 -1.45
C THR A 95 15.57 4.71 -2.66
N GLU A 96 15.56 5.29 -3.86
CA GLU A 96 15.64 4.54 -5.11
C GLU A 96 16.93 3.74 -5.22
N ASP A 97 18.04 4.33 -4.79
CA ASP A 97 19.34 3.64 -4.80
C ASP A 97 19.33 2.43 -3.87
N LEU A 98 18.72 2.54 -2.69
CA LEU A 98 18.56 1.42 -1.77
C LEU A 98 17.69 0.30 -2.38
N LEU A 99 16.62 0.67 -3.06
CA LEU A 99 15.67 -0.29 -3.66
C LEU A 99 16.26 -1.10 -4.81
N LYS A 100 17.28 -0.60 -5.49
CA LYS A 100 17.89 -1.26 -6.65
C LYS A 100 18.34 -2.70 -6.41
N ASN A 101 18.81 -2.99 -5.20
CA ASN A 101 19.41 -4.27 -4.86
C ASN A 101 18.52 -5.12 -3.93
N LEU A 102 17.29 -4.71 -3.71
CA LEU A 102 16.37 -5.41 -2.82
C LEU A 102 15.33 -6.17 -3.63
N TYR A 103 14.98 -7.37 -3.16
CA TYR A 103 13.95 -8.22 -3.75
C TYR A 103 13.02 -8.69 -2.64
N PHE A 104 11.73 -8.77 -2.97
CA PHE A 104 10.68 -9.09 -2.01
C PHE A 104 9.84 -10.26 -2.54
N ASN A 105 9.51 -11.22 -1.67
CA ASN A 105 8.55 -12.23 -2.08
C ASN A 105 7.11 -11.68 -2.13
N LYS A 106 6.79 -10.71 -1.28
CA LYS A 106 5.50 -10.00 -1.32
C LYS A 106 5.71 -8.51 -1.08
N SER A 107 4.96 -7.69 -1.79
CA SER A 107 4.95 -6.23 -1.57
C SER A 107 3.52 -5.73 -1.50
N PHE A 108 3.29 -4.81 -0.57
CA PHE A 108 1.98 -4.20 -0.32
C PHE A 108 2.09 -2.72 -0.64
N LEU A 109 1.45 -2.31 -1.72
CA LEU A 109 1.52 -0.94 -2.25
C LEU A 109 0.17 -0.25 -2.10
N GLY A 110 0.21 1.02 -1.70
CA GLY A 110 -0.96 1.88 -1.72
C GLY A 110 -1.20 2.47 -3.11
N ALA A 111 -2.37 3.03 -3.33
CA ALA A 111 -2.74 3.72 -4.56
C ALA A 111 -3.62 4.92 -4.25
N ASN A 112 -3.44 6.00 -5.00
CA ASN A 112 -4.32 7.16 -4.95
C ASN A 112 -5.47 7.02 -5.94
N GLY A 113 -5.24 6.28 -7.03
CA GLY A 113 -6.26 5.96 -8.01
C GLY A 113 -5.94 4.66 -8.73
N ILE A 114 -6.99 3.91 -9.06
CA ILE A 114 -6.93 2.69 -9.87
C ILE A 114 -7.92 2.82 -11.01
N ASP A 115 -7.45 2.64 -12.23
CA ASP A 115 -8.25 2.75 -13.44
C ASP A 115 -7.93 1.58 -14.37
N GLU A 116 -8.94 1.05 -15.06
CA GLU A 116 -8.76 -0.11 -15.93
C GLU A 116 -7.88 0.16 -17.14
N LYS A 117 -7.75 1.42 -17.56
CA LYS A 117 -6.90 1.81 -18.70
C LYS A 117 -5.53 2.31 -18.27
N LEU A 118 -5.50 3.18 -17.25
CA LEU A 118 -4.27 3.84 -16.82
C LEU A 118 -3.55 3.10 -15.70
N GLY A 119 -4.19 2.11 -15.09
CA GLY A 119 -3.59 1.34 -14.01
C GLY A 119 -3.55 2.11 -12.70
N VAL A 120 -2.42 2.05 -12.04
CA VAL A 120 -2.19 2.70 -10.74
C VAL A 120 -1.59 4.07 -10.94
N THR A 121 -2.22 5.08 -10.35
CA THR A 121 -1.75 6.47 -10.42
C THR A 121 -1.52 7.07 -9.04
N THR A 122 -0.63 8.03 -8.97
CA THR A 122 -0.21 8.71 -7.75
C THR A 122 0.11 10.18 -8.05
N PRO A 123 0.10 11.09 -7.05
CA PRO A 123 0.29 12.51 -7.31
C PRO A 123 1.68 12.91 -7.79
N THR A 124 2.74 12.19 -7.43
CA THR A 124 4.12 12.63 -7.67
C THR A 124 4.94 11.61 -8.45
N ILE A 125 5.92 12.12 -9.18
CA ILE A 125 6.89 11.29 -9.92
C ILE A 125 7.69 10.42 -8.94
N GLU A 126 8.09 10.96 -7.79
CA GLU A 126 8.88 10.25 -6.78
C GLU A 126 8.14 9.02 -6.24
N GLU A 127 6.86 9.17 -5.93
CA GLU A 127 6.04 8.05 -5.47
C GLU A 127 5.82 7.02 -6.60
N ALA A 128 5.57 7.49 -7.82
CA ALA A 128 5.40 6.61 -8.98
C ALA A 128 6.66 5.79 -9.26
N THR A 129 7.82 6.45 -9.25
CA THR A 129 9.12 5.78 -9.47
C THR A 129 9.37 4.70 -8.43
N LYS A 130 9.16 5.02 -7.17
CA LYS A 130 9.34 4.09 -6.06
C LYS A 130 8.42 2.86 -6.19
N LYS A 131 7.13 3.07 -6.46
CA LYS A 131 6.16 1.98 -6.64
C LYS A 131 6.52 1.09 -7.83
N LYS A 132 6.95 1.70 -8.93
CA LYS A 132 7.38 0.96 -10.13
C LYS A 132 8.59 0.07 -9.83
N MET A 133 9.58 0.59 -9.11
CA MET A 133 10.77 -0.17 -8.74
C MET A 133 10.43 -1.34 -7.82
N VAL A 134 9.59 -1.11 -6.82
CA VAL A 134 9.16 -2.17 -5.90
C VAL A 134 8.41 -3.26 -6.66
N LYS A 135 7.51 -2.89 -7.57
CA LYS A 135 6.79 -3.88 -8.39
C LYS A 135 7.76 -4.75 -9.20
N ALA A 136 8.76 -4.13 -9.82
CA ALA A 136 9.74 -4.86 -10.62
C ALA A 136 10.59 -5.84 -9.80
N HIS A 137 10.74 -5.58 -8.50
CA HIS A 137 11.56 -6.38 -7.59
C HIS A 137 10.73 -7.27 -6.66
N SER A 138 9.48 -7.55 -6.98
CA SER A 138 8.60 -8.35 -6.15
C SER A 138 8.08 -9.57 -6.89
N ASP A 139 8.02 -10.70 -6.21
CA ASP A 139 7.40 -11.90 -6.77
C ASP A 139 5.89 -11.72 -6.88
N GLN A 140 5.26 -11.16 -5.85
CA GLN A 140 3.83 -10.86 -5.83
C GLN A 140 3.59 -9.46 -5.28
N VAL A 141 2.81 -8.68 -6.01
CA VAL A 141 2.38 -7.34 -5.60
C VAL A 141 0.90 -7.34 -5.24
N TYR A 142 0.60 -6.82 -4.05
CA TYR A 142 -0.75 -6.54 -3.60
C TYR A 142 -0.96 -5.04 -3.54
N LEU A 143 -2.00 -4.56 -4.22
CA LEU A 143 -2.47 -3.17 -4.10
C LEU A 143 -3.50 -3.13 -2.98
N VAL A 144 -3.23 -2.36 -1.95
CA VAL A 144 -4.13 -2.22 -0.81
C VAL A 144 -4.75 -0.84 -0.82
N CYS A 145 -6.03 -0.77 -1.11
CA CYS A 145 -6.76 0.48 -1.17
C CYS A 145 -8.26 0.25 -0.95
N ASP A 146 -8.89 1.21 -0.32
CA ASP A 146 -10.35 1.18 -0.21
C ASP A 146 -11.02 1.56 -1.54
N SER A 147 -12.29 1.22 -1.67
CA SER A 147 -13.04 1.39 -2.90
C SER A 147 -13.22 2.83 -3.36
N SER A 148 -12.94 3.82 -2.49
CA SER A 148 -12.98 5.22 -2.89
C SER A 148 -11.90 5.58 -3.92
N LYS A 149 -10.90 4.71 -4.10
CA LYS A 149 -9.82 4.90 -5.07
C LYS A 149 -10.17 4.34 -6.46
N PHE A 150 -11.23 3.57 -6.58
CA PHE A 150 -11.65 2.98 -7.85
C PHE A 150 -12.11 4.05 -8.83
N HIS A 151 -11.67 3.95 -10.08
CA HIS A 151 -11.98 4.87 -11.18
C HIS A 151 -11.51 6.31 -10.95
N LYS A 152 -10.58 6.50 -10.01
CA LYS A 152 -9.94 7.79 -9.77
C LYS A 152 -8.60 7.86 -10.47
N LEU A 153 -8.26 9.06 -10.91
CA LEU A 153 -7.01 9.36 -11.59
C LEU A 153 -6.22 10.38 -10.80
N SER A 154 -4.93 10.14 -10.71
CA SER A 154 -3.96 11.10 -10.21
C SER A 154 -2.97 11.44 -11.33
N ASN A 155 -2.05 12.36 -11.09
CA ASN A 155 -1.27 12.97 -12.17
C ASN A 155 -0.24 12.05 -12.82
N VAL A 156 0.27 11.05 -12.10
CA VAL A 156 1.42 10.26 -12.56
C VAL A 156 1.06 8.78 -12.52
N LYS A 157 1.26 8.11 -13.66
CA LYS A 157 1.10 6.66 -13.74
C LYS A 157 2.31 5.97 -13.11
N ALA A 158 2.05 5.03 -12.21
CA ALA A 158 3.08 4.18 -11.63
C ALA A 158 3.27 2.90 -12.46
N PHE A 159 2.21 2.13 -12.70
CA PHE A 159 2.27 0.89 -13.47
C PHE A 159 0.88 0.41 -13.86
N ASP A 160 0.82 -0.52 -14.82
CA ASP A 160 -0.42 -1.19 -15.23
C ASP A 160 -0.88 -2.20 -14.19
N LEU A 161 -2.14 -2.65 -14.30
CA LEU A 161 -2.72 -3.62 -13.36
C LEU A 161 -2.26 -5.07 -13.59
N ASP A 162 -1.38 -5.29 -14.56
CA ASP A 162 -0.84 -6.63 -14.86
C ASP A 162 -0.04 -7.17 -13.68
N ASP A 163 -0.24 -8.45 -13.37
CA ASP A 163 0.50 -9.18 -12.35
C ASP A 163 0.35 -8.64 -10.92
N VAL A 164 -0.75 -7.94 -10.64
CA VAL A 164 -1.07 -7.49 -9.29
C VAL A 164 -2.39 -8.07 -8.82
N ILE A 165 -2.57 -8.12 -7.51
CA ILE A 165 -3.83 -8.48 -6.86
C ILE A 165 -4.25 -7.30 -6.00
N VAL A 166 -5.49 -6.89 -6.12
CA VAL A 166 -6.06 -5.81 -5.30
C VAL A 166 -6.71 -6.40 -4.06
N ILE A 167 -6.46 -5.81 -2.91
CA ILE A 167 -7.17 -6.09 -1.66
C ILE A 167 -7.98 -4.85 -1.33
N SER A 168 -9.30 -5.00 -1.24
CA SER A 168 -10.21 -3.87 -1.02
C SER A 168 -11.44 -4.28 -0.22
N ASP A 169 -12.24 -3.30 0.14
CA ASP A 169 -13.51 -3.50 0.86
C ASP A 169 -14.65 -3.91 -0.06
N LYS A 170 -14.55 -3.63 -1.37
CA LYS A 170 -15.58 -3.95 -2.36
C LYS A 170 -14.97 -4.46 -3.65
N ASN A 171 -15.73 -5.31 -4.35
CA ASN A 171 -15.42 -5.67 -5.73
C ASN A 171 -15.91 -4.58 -6.68
N ASP A 172 -15.42 -4.61 -7.91
CA ASP A 172 -15.82 -3.72 -8.99
C ASP A 172 -15.76 -4.50 -10.29
N ALA A 173 -16.91 -4.63 -10.97
CA ALA A 173 -17.03 -5.49 -12.15
C ALA A 173 -16.10 -5.06 -13.29
N LYS A 174 -15.94 -3.76 -13.49
CA LYS A 174 -15.12 -3.21 -14.58
C LYS A 174 -13.63 -3.41 -14.32
N LEU A 175 -13.18 -3.10 -13.11
CA LEU A 175 -11.79 -3.35 -12.71
C LEU A 175 -11.49 -4.85 -12.71
N ASN A 176 -12.45 -5.68 -12.30
CA ASN A 176 -12.25 -7.11 -12.19
C ASN A 176 -12.06 -7.79 -13.55
N GLU A 177 -12.37 -7.12 -14.66
CA GLU A 177 -12.00 -7.58 -16.01
C GLU A 177 -10.49 -7.55 -16.24
N LYS A 178 -9.74 -6.72 -15.51
CA LYS A 178 -8.31 -6.52 -15.65
C LYS A 178 -7.48 -7.06 -14.49
N VAL A 179 -8.07 -7.18 -13.30
CA VAL A 179 -7.33 -7.49 -12.07
C VAL A 179 -8.22 -8.28 -11.11
N SER A 180 -7.61 -9.19 -10.36
CA SER A 180 -8.31 -9.87 -9.26
C SER A 180 -8.46 -8.93 -8.07
N ILE A 181 -9.64 -8.91 -7.47
CA ILE A 181 -9.91 -8.12 -6.27
C ILE A 181 -10.34 -9.07 -5.15
N ILE A 182 -9.55 -9.09 -4.08
CA ILE A 182 -9.88 -9.85 -2.86
C ILE A 182 -10.65 -8.93 -1.92
N THR A 183 -11.84 -9.36 -1.51
CA THR A 183 -12.70 -8.62 -0.57
C THR A 183 -12.98 -9.39 0.70
N GLU A 184 -12.58 -10.66 0.74
CA GLU A 184 -12.71 -11.55 1.90
C GLU A 184 -11.72 -12.71 1.76
N LEU A 185 -11.35 -13.31 2.88
CA LEU A 185 -10.49 -14.49 2.94
C LEU A 185 -11.17 -15.62 3.70
#